data_ecf38221946765a51c5814e3241a0297
#
_entry.id   ecf38221946765a51c5814e3241a0297
#
_cell.length_a   1.000
_cell.length_b   1.000
_cell.length_c   1.000
_cell.angle_alpha   90.00
_cell.angle_beta   90.00
_cell.angle_gamma   90.00
#
_symmetry.space_group_name_H-M   'P 1'
#
loop_
_entity.id
_entity.type
_entity.pdbx_description
1 polymer ?
#
loop_
_entity_poly.entity_id
_entity_poly.type
_entity_poly.pdbx_seq_one_letter_code
_entity_poly.pdbx_strand_id
1 'polypeptide(L)'
;MLQSLALSILKSWRNVFLTGQAGSGKTYVINQYIQWLWSCGVEVAITASTGIAATHIGGVTIHSRSGIGIKDHLTDHDMELLQQKERLHKNIIKAKVLIIDEISMLSANTIDMVDRVVQMIRRDGRSFGGLQVIFVGDFFQLPPVMSSDSGDSTKRFAFASKAWKDLDLVMCYLHTQHRQSEGDFSTILNQLRKWAMQAESLTILKTRYNIPLSHKNPVKLYTHNIDVDRINTEKLDALVGDTESYLATGVGEPALVAALTKSMLAPELLDLKIGAQVIFVKNNPAKGYYNGTTGEVVGFDDLTKYPLVKIASDYVIKVEPEIRSVENMTDIVASVRQIPLKLARAITVHKSQGMTLDAAEMDLSKVFEPGQAYVALSRIRSLDGLNLLGINEQWLNAHPLVLRADGYFREQSELVVEKYGVFDRDTFQEIHKYFIWLTGGKYVEEIVTIEKMLISGKKQKTKSPKPKAEKGDSVKQTLELIKADHDMEDICAMRGLAESTIWSHIFQIHALHPWLSLKQFKPWADILSAVKKAVKVLSRQKENCDEYGKVRLRAIFDFLEQEYSYEEIKRCMVFIS
;
A
#
# COMPACT_ATOMS: atom_id res chain seq x y z
N MET A 1 7.26 13.65 21.23
CA MET A 1 6.14 12.73 21.59
C MET A 1 6.53 11.29 21.32
N LEU A 2 6.10 10.35 22.16
CA LEU A 2 6.26 8.90 21.95
C LEU A 2 5.20 8.36 20.99
N GLN A 3 5.51 7.28 20.27
CA GLN A 3 4.59 6.62 19.34
C GLN A 3 3.30 6.11 20.02
N SER A 4 3.40 5.59 21.25
CA SER A 4 2.25 5.10 22.02
C SER A 4 1.24 6.20 22.34
N LEU A 5 1.70 7.38 22.75
CA LEU A 5 0.84 8.53 23.00
C LEU A 5 0.19 9.04 21.70
N ALA A 6 0.95 9.13 20.60
CA ALA A 6 0.42 9.51 19.30
C ALA A 6 -0.69 8.54 18.84
N LEU A 7 -0.51 7.23 19.03
CA LEU A 7 -1.52 6.21 18.72
C LEU A 7 -2.80 6.39 19.57
N SER A 8 -2.65 6.67 20.87
CA SER A 8 -3.80 6.92 21.75
C SER A 8 -4.59 8.17 21.35
N ILE A 9 -3.89 9.23 20.90
CA ILE A 9 -4.53 10.44 20.38
C ILE A 9 -5.25 10.17 19.05
N LEU A 10 -4.66 9.40 18.13
CA LEU A 10 -5.32 8.98 16.88
C LEU A 10 -6.66 8.29 17.15
N LYS A 11 -6.70 7.44 18.17
CA LYS A 11 -7.90 6.71 18.61
C LYS A 11 -8.93 7.58 19.36
N SER A 12 -8.73 8.88 19.47
CA SER A 12 -9.59 9.80 20.25
C SER A 12 -10.52 10.69 19.41
N TRP A 13 -10.78 10.37 18.12
CA TRP A 13 -11.59 11.16 17.19
C TRP A 13 -11.05 12.58 16.90
N ARG A 14 -9.81 12.86 17.26
CA ARG A 14 -9.20 14.17 16.94
C ARG A 14 -8.63 14.15 15.53
N ASN A 15 -8.73 15.28 14.83
CA ASN A 15 -7.95 15.47 13.63
C ASN A 15 -6.48 15.60 14.01
N VAL A 16 -5.57 14.91 13.31
CA VAL A 16 -4.17 14.83 13.72
C VAL A 16 -3.25 15.13 12.55
N PHE A 17 -2.21 15.91 12.82
CA PHE A 17 -1.02 15.94 11.98
C PHE A 17 0.10 15.16 12.66
N LEU A 18 0.39 13.96 12.12
CA LEU A 18 1.47 13.10 12.57
C LEU A 18 2.75 13.39 11.77
N THR A 19 3.72 14.00 12.43
CA THR A 19 4.98 14.39 11.81
C THR A 19 6.20 13.91 12.60
N GLY A 20 7.37 14.13 12.05
CA GLY A 20 8.65 13.73 12.62
C GLY A 20 9.65 13.39 11.53
N GLN A 21 10.89 13.16 11.90
CA GLN A 21 11.99 12.88 10.99
C GLN A 21 11.74 11.63 10.14
N ALA A 22 12.50 11.48 9.04
CA ALA A 22 12.56 10.24 8.30
C ALA A 22 13.02 9.11 9.24
N GLY A 23 12.26 8.01 9.30
CA GLY A 23 12.57 6.89 10.21
C GLY A 23 12.05 7.01 11.64
N SER A 24 11.24 8.04 11.99
CA SER A 24 10.61 8.17 13.31
C SER A 24 9.44 7.21 13.56
N GLY A 25 9.08 6.38 12.57
CA GLY A 25 8.02 5.37 12.73
C GLY A 25 6.60 5.88 12.46
N LYS A 26 6.42 6.98 11.72
CA LYS A 26 5.10 7.49 11.31
C LYS A 26 4.23 6.40 10.69
N THR A 27 4.76 5.72 9.69
CA THR A 27 4.05 4.62 8.98
C THR A 27 3.72 3.44 9.91
N TYR A 28 4.58 3.15 10.88
CA TYR A 28 4.31 2.12 11.89
C TYR A 28 3.09 2.47 12.74
N VAL A 29 3.03 3.71 13.26
CA VAL A 29 1.88 4.20 14.08
C VAL A 29 0.59 4.18 13.25
N ILE A 30 0.64 4.64 12.01
CA ILE A 30 -0.53 4.66 11.11
C ILE A 30 -1.02 3.24 10.80
N ASN A 31 -0.13 2.29 10.53
CA ASN A 31 -0.52 0.91 10.28
C ASN A 31 -1.18 0.26 11.51
N GLN A 32 -0.69 0.52 12.72
CA GLN A 32 -1.36 0.07 13.94
C GLN A 32 -2.75 0.70 14.10
N TYR A 33 -2.88 2.00 13.78
CA TYR A 33 -4.16 2.69 13.82
C TYR A 33 -5.16 2.11 12.82
N ILE A 34 -4.75 1.89 11.57
CA ILE A 34 -5.57 1.27 10.51
C ILE A 34 -6.04 -0.13 10.93
N GLN A 35 -5.12 -0.97 11.43
CA GLN A 35 -5.46 -2.32 11.90
C GLN A 35 -6.48 -2.30 13.04
N TRP A 36 -6.34 -1.37 13.98
CA TRP A 36 -7.29 -1.21 15.07
C TRP A 36 -8.68 -0.77 14.55
N LEU A 37 -8.76 0.20 13.62
CA LEU A 37 -10.02 0.62 13.03
C LEU A 37 -10.72 -0.54 12.29
N TRP A 38 -9.97 -1.33 11.53
CA TRP A 38 -10.52 -2.50 10.84
C TRP A 38 -11.03 -3.56 11.83
N SER A 39 -10.30 -3.82 12.91
CA SER A 39 -10.75 -4.75 13.95
C SER A 39 -12.06 -4.32 14.63
N CYS A 40 -12.30 -3.00 14.69
CA CYS A 40 -13.54 -2.42 15.19
C CYS A 40 -14.64 -2.28 14.12
N GLY A 41 -14.41 -2.71 12.87
CA GLY A 41 -15.37 -2.61 11.78
C GLY A 41 -15.56 -1.18 11.24
N VAL A 42 -14.57 -0.28 11.41
CA VAL A 42 -14.63 1.11 10.97
C VAL A 42 -14.02 1.26 9.58
N GLU A 43 -14.79 1.84 8.66
CA GLU A 43 -14.34 2.09 7.28
C GLU A 43 -13.38 3.28 7.21
N VAL A 44 -12.20 3.03 6.64
CA VAL A 44 -11.08 4.00 6.53
C VAL A 44 -10.79 4.32 5.08
N ALA A 45 -10.70 5.60 4.75
CA ALA A 45 -10.16 6.08 3.49
C ALA A 45 -8.64 6.23 3.62
N ILE A 46 -7.88 5.23 3.18
CA ILE A 46 -6.43 5.24 3.20
C ILE A 46 -5.93 5.87 1.91
N THR A 47 -5.22 6.99 2.01
CA THR A 47 -4.71 7.70 0.84
C THR A 47 -3.29 8.23 1.04
N ALA A 48 -2.61 8.56 -0.06
CA ALA A 48 -1.34 9.25 -0.05
C ALA A 48 -1.22 10.21 -1.24
N SER A 49 -0.19 11.07 -1.21
CA SER A 49 0.08 12.01 -2.31
C SER A 49 0.48 11.32 -3.61
N THR A 50 1.22 10.23 -3.55
CA THR A 50 1.73 9.49 -4.71
C THR A 50 1.26 8.03 -4.73
N GLY A 51 1.29 7.40 -5.94
CA GLY A 51 0.95 5.99 -6.08
C GLY A 51 1.87 5.06 -5.28
N ILE A 52 3.17 5.39 -5.21
CA ILE A 52 4.15 4.61 -4.45
C ILE A 52 3.82 4.68 -2.95
N ALA A 53 3.67 5.88 -2.40
CA ALA A 53 3.33 6.06 -0.99
C ALA A 53 1.98 5.39 -0.64
N ALA A 54 0.96 5.53 -1.49
CA ALA A 54 -0.33 4.90 -1.31
C ALA A 54 -0.23 3.36 -1.22
N THR A 55 0.63 2.76 -2.04
CA THR A 55 0.83 1.31 -2.04
C THR A 55 1.48 0.82 -0.75
N HIS A 56 2.39 1.60 -0.14
CA HIS A 56 3.05 1.25 1.12
C HIS A 56 2.08 1.10 2.30
N ILE A 57 1.00 1.86 2.29
CA ILE A 57 -0.04 1.82 3.35
C ILE A 57 -1.31 1.07 2.91
N GLY A 58 -1.28 0.40 1.75
CA GLY A 58 -2.43 -0.36 1.24
C GLY A 58 -3.61 0.52 0.79
N GLY A 59 -3.33 1.74 0.34
CA GLY A 59 -4.31 2.73 -0.08
C GLY A 59 -4.28 3.08 -1.57
N VAL A 60 -4.90 4.22 -1.90
CA VAL A 60 -4.92 4.82 -3.24
C VAL A 60 -4.47 6.29 -3.16
N THR A 61 -4.16 6.93 -4.29
CA THR A 61 -3.83 8.37 -4.24
C THR A 61 -5.04 9.20 -3.83
N ILE A 62 -4.80 10.31 -3.12
CA ILE A 62 -5.86 11.25 -2.74
C ILE A 62 -6.57 11.81 -3.97
N HIS A 63 -5.84 12.04 -5.06
CA HIS A 63 -6.39 12.49 -6.34
C HIS A 63 -7.41 11.50 -6.93
N SER A 64 -7.12 10.21 -6.85
CA SER A 64 -8.04 9.15 -7.28
C SER A 64 -9.22 8.98 -6.33
N ARG A 65 -8.97 9.04 -5.00
CA ARG A 65 -10.00 8.85 -3.97
C ARG A 65 -11.04 9.95 -3.97
N SER A 66 -10.61 11.20 -4.15
CA SER A 66 -11.48 12.38 -4.21
C SER A 66 -12.06 12.64 -5.61
N GLY A 67 -11.49 12.01 -6.64
CA GLY A 67 -11.90 12.19 -8.02
C GLY A 67 -11.42 13.49 -8.68
N ILE A 68 -10.62 14.33 -7.98
CA ILE A 68 -10.10 15.60 -8.53
C ILE A 68 -9.12 15.39 -9.69
N GLY A 69 -8.51 14.19 -9.81
CA GLY A 69 -7.50 13.92 -10.85
C GLY A 69 -6.25 14.80 -10.68
N ILE A 70 -5.66 15.20 -11.80
CA ILE A 70 -4.44 16.02 -11.85
C ILE A 70 -4.75 17.52 -12.06
N LYS A 71 -5.94 17.97 -11.71
CA LYS A 71 -6.38 19.34 -11.91
C LYS A 71 -5.80 20.28 -10.85
N ASP A 72 -5.46 21.50 -11.26
CA ASP A 72 -4.98 22.54 -10.34
C ASP A 72 -6.15 23.35 -9.74
N HIS A 73 -7.34 23.31 -10.34
CA HIS A 73 -8.58 23.92 -9.84
C HIS A 73 -9.79 23.11 -10.28
N LEU A 74 -10.90 23.25 -9.56
CA LEU A 74 -12.19 22.64 -9.89
C LEU A 74 -13.17 23.74 -10.30
N THR A 75 -13.74 23.61 -11.49
CA THR A 75 -14.86 24.42 -11.96
C THR A 75 -16.18 23.91 -11.36
N ASP A 76 -17.24 24.71 -11.44
CA ASP A 76 -18.58 24.26 -10.99
C ASP A 76 -19.07 23.07 -11.84
N HIS A 77 -18.77 23.07 -13.13
CA HIS A 77 -19.04 21.92 -14.01
C HIS A 77 -18.30 20.64 -13.56
N ASP A 78 -17.03 20.76 -13.14
CA ASP A 78 -16.30 19.61 -12.57
C ASP A 78 -16.98 19.07 -11.31
N MET A 79 -17.46 19.95 -10.46
CA MET A 79 -18.18 19.58 -9.24
C MET A 79 -19.48 18.84 -9.56
N GLU A 80 -20.25 19.29 -10.58
CA GLU A 80 -21.45 18.60 -11.06
C GLU A 80 -21.12 17.19 -11.59
N LEU A 81 -20.06 17.04 -12.40
CA LEU A 81 -19.62 15.75 -12.90
C LEU A 81 -19.18 14.80 -11.77
N LEU A 82 -18.51 15.32 -10.75
CA LEU A 82 -18.12 14.54 -9.57
C LEU A 82 -19.35 14.09 -8.76
N GLN A 83 -20.38 14.93 -8.70
CA GLN A 83 -21.63 14.63 -8.02
C GLN A 83 -22.41 13.48 -8.67
N GLN A 84 -22.23 13.22 -9.96
CA GLN A 84 -22.88 12.13 -10.69
C GLN A 84 -22.19 10.77 -10.53
N LYS A 85 -20.96 10.72 -9.97
CA LYS A 85 -20.17 9.49 -9.84
C LYS A 85 -20.58 8.66 -8.62
N GLU A 86 -21.50 7.73 -8.78
CA GLU A 86 -22.00 6.86 -7.68
C GLU A 86 -20.90 6.15 -6.87
N ARG A 87 -19.88 5.62 -7.55
CA ARG A 87 -18.76 4.93 -6.87
C ARG A 87 -17.98 5.88 -5.96
N LEU A 88 -17.77 7.12 -6.41
CA LEU A 88 -17.13 8.17 -5.62
C LEU A 88 -17.95 8.47 -4.36
N HIS A 89 -19.27 8.65 -4.53
CA HIS A 89 -20.21 8.87 -3.44
C HIS A 89 -20.16 7.74 -2.40
N LYS A 90 -20.36 6.50 -2.83
CA LYS A 90 -20.31 5.32 -1.95
C LYS A 90 -19.02 5.27 -1.14
N ASN A 91 -17.88 5.52 -1.79
CA ASN A 91 -16.58 5.47 -1.15
C ASN A 91 -16.36 6.59 -0.11
N ILE A 92 -16.83 7.82 -0.39
CA ILE A 92 -16.67 8.96 0.53
C ILE A 92 -17.65 8.86 1.70
N ILE A 93 -18.92 8.48 1.45
CA ILE A 93 -19.95 8.38 2.50
C ILE A 93 -19.65 7.25 3.49
N LYS A 94 -19.16 6.09 3.04
CA LYS A 94 -18.82 4.97 3.91
C LYS A 94 -17.67 5.28 4.87
N ALA A 95 -16.68 6.05 4.43
CA ALA A 95 -15.52 6.36 5.23
C ALA A 95 -15.91 7.16 6.48
N LYS A 96 -15.28 6.84 7.60
CA LYS A 96 -15.35 7.58 8.87
C LYS A 96 -14.06 8.33 9.16
N VAL A 97 -12.94 7.81 8.68
CA VAL A 97 -11.60 8.35 8.84
C VAL A 97 -10.97 8.53 7.47
N LEU A 98 -10.32 9.66 7.24
CA LEU A 98 -9.49 9.94 6.06
C LEU A 98 -8.03 10.06 6.50
N ILE A 99 -7.17 9.21 5.96
CA ILE A 99 -5.72 9.26 6.16
C ILE A 99 -5.07 9.75 4.88
N ILE A 100 -4.23 10.78 4.95
CA ILE A 100 -3.44 11.30 3.82
C ILE A 100 -1.95 11.24 4.21
N ASP A 101 -1.24 10.25 3.67
CA ASP A 101 0.20 10.08 3.88
C ASP A 101 1.02 10.89 2.86
N GLU A 102 2.27 11.17 3.22
CA GLU A 102 3.21 12.01 2.46
C GLU A 102 2.63 13.38 2.10
N ILE A 103 2.00 14.03 3.08
CA ILE A 103 1.28 15.32 2.91
C ILE A 103 2.19 16.45 2.39
N SER A 104 3.51 16.36 2.59
CA SER A 104 4.48 17.36 2.12
C SER A 104 4.46 17.58 0.61
N MET A 105 4.03 16.59 -0.16
CA MET A 105 3.95 16.65 -1.62
C MET A 105 2.61 17.18 -2.16
N LEU A 106 1.70 17.61 -1.29
CA LEU A 106 0.42 18.20 -1.68
C LEU A 106 0.40 19.70 -1.43
N SER A 107 -0.14 20.44 -2.41
CA SER A 107 -0.31 21.89 -2.30
C SER A 107 -1.53 22.25 -1.46
N ALA A 108 -1.57 23.49 -0.95
CA ALA A 108 -2.74 24.05 -0.26
C ALA A 108 -4.00 23.92 -1.12
N ASN A 109 -3.87 24.24 -2.41
CA ASN A 109 -4.97 24.19 -3.36
C ASN A 109 -5.54 22.78 -3.53
N THR A 110 -4.66 21.76 -3.59
CA THR A 110 -5.09 20.35 -3.64
C THR A 110 -5.90 19.97 -2.40
N ILE A 111 -5.46 20.38 -1.21
CA ILE A 111 -6.18 20.10 0.05
C ILE A 111 -7.54 20.79 0.09
N ASP A 112 -7.61 22.06 -0.33
CA ASP A 112 -8.86 22.81 -0.39
C ASP A 112 -9.85 22.21 -1.43
N MET A 113 -9.36 21.72 -2.58
CA MET A 113 -10.18 21.01 -3.57
C MET A 113 -10.76 19.72 -3.01
N VAL A 114 -9.94 18.91 -2.32
CA VAL A 114 -10.39 17.66 -1.69
C VAL A 114 -11.46 17.95 -0.63
N ASP A 115 -11.25 18.96 0.20
CA ASP A 115 -12.20 19.40 1.21
C ASP A 115 -13.56 19.76 0.59
N ARG A 116 -13.57 20.62 -0.45
CA ARG A 116 -14.80 20.99 -1.18
C ARG A 116 -15.56 19.77 -1.72
N VAL A 117 -14.86 18.82 -2.34
CA VAL A 117 -15.50 17.60 -2.88
C VAL A 117 -16.10 16.74 -1.76
N VAL A 118 -15.37 16.56 -0.66
CA VAL A 118 -15.85 15.75 0.46
C VAL A 118 -17.04 16.39 1.14
N GLN A 119 -17.01 17.71 1.38
CA GLN A 119 -18.16 18.48 1.94
C GLN A 119 -19.41 18.34 1.06
N MET A 120 -19.26 18.54 -0.26
CA MET A 120 -20.36 18.43 -1.20
C MET A 120 -21.01 17.04 -1.18
N ILE A 121 -20.19 15.98 -1.26
CA ILE A 121 -20.70 14.60 -1.32
C ILE A 121 -21.34 14.19 0.01
N ARG A 122 -20.77 14.58 1.14
CA ARG A 122 -21.31 14.27 2.47
C ARG A 122 -22.46 15.19 2.88
N ARG A 123 -22.69 16.27 2.13
CA ARG A 123 -23.67 17.33 2.45
C ARG A 123 -23.46 17.88 3.86
N ASP A 124 -22.22 18.08 4.24
CA ASP A 124 -21.81 18.56 5.57
C ASP A 124 -20.74 19.65 5.37
N GLY A 125 -21.06 20.87 5.79
CA GLY A 125 -20.19 22.05 5.62
C GLY A 125 -18.97 22.10 6.55
N ARG A 126 -18.82 21.15 7.48
CA ARG A 126 -17.61 21.05 8.29
C ARG A 126 -16.43 20.60 7.42
N SER A 127 -15.22 20.98 7.82
CA SER A 127 -14.01 20.56 7.10
C SER A 127 -14.00 19.04 6.87
N PHE A 128 -13.73 18.65 5.64
CA PHE A 128 -13.80 17.26 5.14
C PHE A 128 -15.12 16.55 5.45
N GLY A 129 -16.23 17.30 5.46
CA GLY A 129 -17.56 16.74 5.71
C GLY A 129 -17.68 16.02 7.05
N GLY A 130 -16.96 16.48 8.07
CA GLY A 130 -16.97 15.91 9.42
C GLY A 130 -16.30 14.55 9.56
N LEU A 131 -15.44 14.15 8.61
CA LEU A 131 -14.53 13.01 8.79
C LEU A 131 -13.48 13.32 9.85
N GLN A 132 -12.98 12.30 10.54
CA GLN A 132 -11.69 12.44 11.20
C GLN A 132 -10.61 12.46 10.12
N VAL A 133 -9.74 13.47 10.13
CA VAL A 133 -8.66 13.64 9.16
C VAL A 133 -7.31 13.44 9.83
N ILE A 134 -6.50 12.58 9.23
CA ILE A 134 -5.14 12.30 9.68
C ILE A 134 -4.17 12.66 8.55
N PHE A 135 -3.45 13.74 8.72
CA PHE A 135 -2.33 14.09 7.85
C PHE A 135 -1.04 13.47 8.38
N VAL A 136 -0.26 12.87 7.50
CA VAL A 136 1.02 12.23 7.86
C VAL A 136 2.10 12.70 6.92
N GLY A 137 3.26 13.07 7.46
CA GLY A 137 4.40 13.44 6.62
C GLY A 137 5.47 14.26 7.33
N ASP A 138 6.42 14.72 6.54
CA ASP A 138 7.54 15.52 6.98
C ASP A 138 7.81 16.62 5.94
N PHE A 139 7.47 17.87 6.24
CA PHE A 139 7.60 18.99 5.31
C PHE A 139 9.06 19.34 4.93
N PHE A 140 10.04 18.77 5.62
CA PHE A 140 11.44 18.86 5.21
C PHE A 140 11.80 17.89 4.07
N GLN A 141 10.89 16.98 3.74
CA GLN A 141 11.04 16.11 2.56
C GLN A 141 10.61 16.86 1.29
N LEU A 142 10.26 16.11 0.25
CA LEU A 142 9.95 16.70 -1.05
C LEU A 142 8.69 17.57 -1.00
N PRO A 143 8.77 18.81 -1.48
CA PRO A 143 7.62 19.68 -1.63
C PRO A 143 6.76 19.27 -2.84
N PRO A 144 5.56 19.87 -3.00
CA PRO A 144 4.75 19.72 -4.20
C PRO A 144 5.49 20.19 -5.45
N VAL A 145 5.34 19.46 -6.54
CA VAL A 145 5.76 19.93 -7.86
C VAL A 145 4.78 21.03 -8.30
N MET A 146 5.28 22.25 -8.47
CA MET A 146 4.46 23.38 -8.91
C MET A 146 4.48 23.48 -10.43
N SER A 147 3.33 23.74 -11.05
CA SER A 147 3.26 24.21 -12.42
C SER A 147 3.85 25.63 -12.50
N SER A 148 4.54 25.95 -13.60
CA SER A 148 5.20 27.24 -13.80
C SER A 148 4.28 28.46 -13.66
N ASP A 149 2.96 28.27 -13.76
CA ASP A 149 1.93 29.33 -13.76
C ASP A 149 1.31 29.59 -12.38
N SER A 150 1.68 28.83 -11.33
CA SER A 150 1.15 29.05 -9.99
C SER A 150 1.89 30.18 -9.28
N GLY A 151 1.44 31.43 -9.49
CA GLY A 151 2.10 32.65 -9.04
C GLY A 151 2.17 32.91 -7.54
N ASP A 152 1.54 32.09 -6.68
CA ASP A 152 1.51 32.30 -5.23
C ASP A 152 2.33 31.24 -4.49
N SER A 153 3.61 31.55 -4.26
CA SER A 153 4.53 30.68 -3.51
C SER A 153 4.09 30.40 -2.07
N THR A 154 3.17 31.20 -1.49
CA THR A 154 2.69 31.00 -0.12
C THR A 154 1.75 29.82 -0.03
N LYS A 155 1.04 29.46 -1.13
CA LYS A 155 0.13 28.31 -1.21
C LYS A 155 0.81 27.00 -1.61
N ARG A 156 2.13 26.98 -1.65
CA ARG A 156 2.87 25.79 -2.03
C ARG A 156 2.60 24.59 -1.11
N PHE A 157 2.54 24.80 0.19
CA PHE A 157 2.45 23.73 1.18
C PHE A 157 1.02 23.52 1.70
N ALA A 158 0.66 22.27 2.00
CA ALA A 158 -0.64 21.88 2.53
C ALA A 158 -1.06 22.66 3.78
N PHE A 159 -0.12 22.99 4.69
CA PHE A 159 -0.42 23.76 5.91
C PHE A 159 -0.86 25.21 5.65
N ALA A 160 -0.71 25.72 4.43
CA ALA A 160 -1.21 27.04 4.05
C ALA A 160 -2.69 27.01 3.63
N SER A 161 -3.29 25.83 3.41
CA SER A 161 -4.69 25.69 2.99
C SER A 161 -5.66 26.19 4.04
N LYS A 162 -6.84 26.61 3.58
CA LYS A 162 -7.94 26.97 4.47
C LYS A 162 -8.43 25.75 5.23
N ALA A 163 -8.62 24.62 4.53
CA ALA A 163 -9.06 23.37 5.14
C ALA A 163 -8.14 22.89 6.27
N TRP A 164 -6.81 23.05 6.12
CA TRP A 164 -5.85 22.75 7.20
C TRP A 164 -6.09 23.59 8.45
N LYS A 165 -6.29 24.90 8.27
CA LYS A 165 -6.48 25.86 9.36
C LYS A 165 -7.81 25.62 10.10
N ASP A 166 -8.85 25.23 9.37
CA ASP A 166 -10.20 25.02 9.91
C ASP A 166 -10.35 23.66 10.64
N LEU A 167 -9.38 22.73 10.54
CA LEU A 167 -9.48 21.36 11.08
C LEU A 167 -9.22 21.22 12.59
N ASP A 168 -8.76 22.26 13.30
CA ASP A 168 -8.31 22.12 14.71
C ASP A 168 -7.39 20.89 14.92
N LEU A 169 -6.28 20.84 14.18
CA LEU A 169 -5.37 19.72 14.16
C LEU A 169 -4.57 19.58 15.46
N VAL A 170 -4.58 18.39 16.03
CA VAL A 170 -3.66 18.00 17.11
C VAL A 170 -2.31 17.64 16.51
N MET A 171 -1.24 18.35 16.92
CA MET A 171 0.11 18.14 16.41
C MET A 171 0.81 17.01 17.16
N CYS A 172 1.08 15.90 16.47
CA CYS A 172 1.81 14.75 17.02
C CYS A 172 3.21 14.67 16.39
N TYR A 173 4.22 15.23 17.07
CA TYR A 173 5.59 15.28 16.58
C TYR A 173 6.42 14.16 17.21
N LEU A 174 6.79 13.14 16.40
CA LEU A 174 7.58 11.99 16.85
C LEU A 174 9.07 12.36 16.94
N HIS A 175 9.71 12.11 18.08
CA HIS A 175 11.12 12.46 18.32
C HIS A 175 12.07 11.26 18.14
N THR A 176 11.62 10.05 18.45
CA THR A 176 12.47 8.85 18.43
C THR A 176 12.78 8.43 17.00
N GLN A 177 14.05 8.20 16.68
CA GLN A 177 14.50 7.71 15.39
C GLN A 177 14.82 6.22 15.48
N HIS A 178 14.35 5.42 14.50
CA HIS A 178 14.49 3.96 14.49
C HIS A 178 15.28 3.42 13.29
N ARG A 179 15.58 4.26 12.30
CA ARG A 179 16.23 3.85 11.05
C ARG A 179 17.74 3.90 11.13
N GLN A 180 18.29 4.95 11.75
CA GLN A 180 19.73 5.17 11.87
C GLN A 180 20.14 5.00 13.33
N SER A 181 21.33 4.40 13.56
CA SER A 181 21.98 4.42 14.86
C SER A 181 22.40 5.85 15.23
N GLU A 182 22.47 6.14 16.52
CA GLU A 182 23.07 7.40 17.01
C GLU A 182 24.51 7.49 16.52
N GLY A 183 24.93 8.69 16.07
CA GLY A 183 26.27 8.95 15.55
C GLY A 183 26.32 10.13 14.57
N ASP A 184 27.45 10.31 13.92
CA ASP A 184 27.75 11.42 13.02
C ASP A 184 26.72 11.56 11.89
N PHE A 185 26.25 10.43 11.34
CA PHE A 185 25.29 10.45 10.25
C PHE A 185 23.92 10.96 10.68
N SER A 186 23.46 10.57 11.86
CA SER A 186 22.23 11.11 12.45
C SER A 186 22.34 12.62 12.70
N THR A 187 23.52 13.07 13.16
CA THR A 187 23.82 14.50 13.35
C THR A 187 23.77 15.26 12.02
N ILE A 188 24.39 14.73 10.96
CA ILE A 188 24.37 15.31 9.61
C ILE A 188 22.92 15.47 9.13
N LEU A 189 22.10 14.43 9.22
CA LEU A 189 20.69 14.48 8.79
C LEU A 189 19.87 15.49 9.60
N ASN A 190 20.13 15.60 10.90
CA ASN A 190 19.47 16.58 11.76
C ASN A 190 19.87 18.03 11.41
N GLN A 191 21.13 18.25 11.08
CA GLN A 191 21.63 19.56 10.65
C GLN A 191 21.08 19.96 9.28
N LEU A 192 21.04 19.04 8.32
CA LEU A 192 20.39 19.25 7.02
C LEU A 192 18.93 19.68 7.19
N ARG A 193 18.21 18.96 8.06
CA ARG A 193 16.81 19.25 8.33
C ARG A 193 16.60 20.62 8.97
N LYS A 194 17.49 21.05 9.87
CA LYS A 194 17.40 22.34 10.58
C LYS A 194 18.01 23.52 9.81
N TRP A 195 18.52 23.30 8.62
CA TRP A 195 19.31 24.29 7.88
C TRP A 195 20.51 24.84 8.71
N ALA A 196 21.19 23.97 9.37
CA ALA A 196 22.27 24.29 10.27
C ALA A 196 23.48 23.37 10.06
N MET A 197 23.80 23.09 8.78
CA MET A 197 24.96 22.26 8.42
C MET A 197 26.25 22.91 8.92
N GLN A 198 26.97 22.22 9.78
CA GLN A 198 28.26 22.65 10.32
C GLN A 198 29.40 22.19 9.40
N ALA A 199 30.52 22.88 9.44
CA ALA A 199 31.68 22.58 8.60
C ALA A 199 32.25 21.19 8.87
N GLU A 200 32.23 20.73 10.12
CA GLU A 200 32.66 19.40 10.53
C GLU A 200 31.79 18.31 9.88
N SER A 201 30.48 18.48 9.94
CA SER A 201 29.52 17.54 9.34
C SER A 201 29.64 17.48 7.82
N LEU A 202 29.88 18.63 7.17
CA LEU A 202 30.16 18.69 5.74
C LEU A 202 31.47 17.97 5.39
N THR A 203 32.50 18.14 6.23
CA THR A 203 33.77 17.43 6.08
C THR A 203 33.59 15.93 6.19
N ILE A 204 32.85 15.45 7.18
CA ILE A 204 32.52 14.03 7.33
C ILE A 204 31.75 13.51 6.09
N LEU A 205 30.76 14.25 5.60
CA LEU A 205 30.04 13.86 4.38
C LEU A 205 30.97 13.80 3.16
N LYS A 206 31.91 14.74 3.04
CA LYS A 206 32.91 14.77 1.96
C LYS A 206 33.90 13.60 2.02
N THR A 207 34.11 12.94 3.17
CA THR A 207 34.93 11.72 3.23
C THR A 207 34.35 10.57 2.41
N ARG A 208 33.08 10.68 2.02
CA ARG A 208 32.38 9.67 1.22
C ARG A 208 32.42 9.96 -0.30
N TYR A 209 33.18 10.97 -0.73
CA TYR A 209 33.34 11.28 -2.16
C TYR A 209 34.09 10.19 -2.90
N ASN A 210 33.45 9.63 -3.93
CA ASN A 210 34.02 8.60 -4.83
C ASN A 210 34.62 7.40 -4.08
N ILE A 211 34.05 7.06 -2.91
CA ILE A 211 34.49 5.89 -2.15
C ILE A 211 33.75 4.64 -2.66
N PRO A 212 34.46 3.67 -3.22
CA PRO A 212 33.83 2.42 -3.68
C PRO A 212 33.12 1.71 -2.53
N LEU A 213 31.91 1.24 -2.80
CA LEU A 213 31.12 0.49 -1.83
C LEU A 213 31.48 -1.00 -1.92
N SER A 214 31.56 -1.68 -0.77
CA SER A 214 31.76 -3.14 -0.70
C SER A 214 30.55 -3.93 -1.21
N HIS A 215 29.37 -3.29 -1.28
CA HIS A 215 28.15 -3.90 -1.77
C HIS A 215 28.23 -4.14 -3.28
N LYS A 216 27.92 -5.35 -3.70
CA LYS A 216 27.75 -5.67 -5.12
C LYS A 216 26.50 -4.92 -5.64
N ASN A 217 26.68 -4.13 -6.71
CA ASN A 217 25.58 -3.44 -7.39
C ASN A 217 24.74 -2.46 -6.51
N PRO A 218 25.35 -1.43 -5.87
CA PRO A 218 24.59 -0.43 -5.12
C PRO A 218 23.61 0.32 -6.04
N VAL A 219 22.45 0.67 -5.49
CA VAL A 219 21.45 1.47 -6.22
C VAL A 219 22.00 2.88 -6.46
N LYS A 220 21.81 3.42 -7.68
CA LYS A 220 22.19 4.79 -8.01
C LYS A 220 21.01 5.73 -7.81
N LEU A 221 21.19 6.76 -7.00
CA LEU A 221 20.18 7.81 -6.78
C LEU A 221 20.53 9.07 -7.55
N TYR A 222 19.60 9.51 -8.40
CA TYR A 222 19.72 10.73 -9.20
C TYR A 222 18.56 11.68 -8.93
N THR A 223 18.78 12.96 -9.25
CA THR A 223 17.78 14.01 -9.07
C THR A 223 16.78 14.08 -10.23
N HIS A 224 17.16 13.68 -11.44
CA HIS A 224 16.36 13.78 -12.67
C HIS A 224 16.03 12.42 -13.29
N ASN A 225 14.83 12.30 -13.88
CA ASN A 225 14.38 11.06 -14.53
C ASN A 225 15.21 10.71 -15.76
N ILE A 226 15.62 11.69 -16.55
CA ILE A 226 16.36 11.47 -17.81
C ILE A 226 17.70 10.76 -17.57
N ASP A 227 18.39 11.09 -16.50
CA ASP A 227 19.65 10.43 -16.13
C ASP A 227 19.39 8.97 -15.72
N VAL A 228 18.27 8.71 -15.03
CA VAL A 228 17.87 7.36 -14.58
C VAL A 228 17.55 6.45 -15.76
N ASP A 229 16.73 6.92 -16.69
CA ASP A 229 16.30 6.11 -17.84
C ASP A 229 17.48 5.77 -18.74
N ARG A 230 18.36 6.75 -19.03
CA ARG A 230 19.60 6.54 -19.80
C ARG A 230 20.51 5.51 -19.14
N ILE A 231 20.78 5.63 -17.83
CA ILE A 231 21.67 4.71 -17.11
C ILE A 231 21.09 3.30 -17.08
N ASN A 232 19.78 3.15 -16.86
CA ASN A 232 19.14 1.84 -16.84
C ASN A 232 19.25 1.17 -18.22
N THR A 233 19.04 1.91 -19.32
CA THR A 233 19.19 1.39 -20.70
C THR A 233 20.64 1.04 -21.00
N GLU A 234 21.61 1.94 -20.78
CA GLU A 234 23.03 1.66 -20.99
C GLU A 234 23.52 0.43 -20.21
N LYS A 235 23.04 0.26 -18.98
CA LYS A 235 23.41 -0.90 -18.16
C LYS A 235 22.75 -2.19 -18.62
N LEU A 236 21.52 -2.14 -19.10
CA LEU A 236 20.85 -3.30 -19.71
C LEU A 236 21.57 -3.73 -20.99
N ASP A 237 21.91 -2.75 -21.86
CA ASP A 237 22.60 -3.01 -23.13
C ASP A 237 23.98 -3.63 -22.93
N ALA A 238 24.70 -3.23 -21.87
CA ALA A 238 26.00 -3.78 -21.50
C ALA A 238 25.96 -5.23 -20.96
N LEU A 239 24.77 -5.76 -20.62
CA LEU A 239 24.63 -7.15 -20.22
C LEU A 239 24.68 -8.08 -21.44
N VAL A 240 25.44 -9.18 -21.31
CA VAL A 240 25.53 -10.21 -22.34
C VAL A 240 24.31 -11.12 -22.27
N GLY A 241 23.79 -11.53 -23.42
CA GLY A 241 22.66 -12.45 -23.56
C GLY A 241 21.45 -11.84 -24.25
N ASP A 242 20.46 -12.68 -24.49
CA ASP A 242 19.24 -12.31 -25.18
C ASP A 242 18.35 -11.43 -24.32
N THR A 243 17.62 -10.52 -24.96
CA THR A 243 16.63 -9.65 -24.32
C THR A 243 15.27 -10.32 -24.35
N GLU A 244 14.64 -10.48 -23.19
CA GLU A 244 13.23 -10.85 -23.07
C GLU A 244 12.40 -9.58 -22.88
N SER A 245 11.40 -9.39 -23.76
CA SER A 245 10.57 -8.19 -23.82
C SER A 245 9.14 -8.49 -23.41
N TYR A 246 8.59 -7.68 -22.50
CA TYR A 246 7.23 -7.83 -21.98
C TYR A 246 6.42 -6.57 -22.28
N LEU A 247 5.50 -6.68 -23.25
CA LEU A 247 4.58 -5.61 -23.59
C LEU A 247 3.33 -5.70 -22.71
N ALA A 248 2.91 -4.58 -22.16
CA ALA A 248 1.64 -4.48 -21.43
C ALA A 248 0.48 -4.79 -22.36
N THR A 249 -0.41 -5.68 -21.94
CA THR A 249 -1.60 -6.06 -22.72
C THR A 249 -2.84 -5.53 -22.05
N GLY A 250 -3.65 -4.77 -22.81
CA GLY A 250 -4.89 -4.16 -22.31
C GLY A 250 -6.13 -4.78 -22.97
N VAL A 251 -7.20 -4.93 -22.16
CA VAL A 251 -8.52 -5.40 -22.63
C VAL A 251 -9.58 -4.43 -22.11
N GLY A 252 -10.53 -4.05 -22.96
CA GLY A 252 -11.63 -3.16 -22.62
C GLY A 252 -11.58 -1.81 -23.37
N GLU A 253 -12.26 -0.80 -22.83
CA GLU A 253 -12.36 0.52 -23.45
C GLU A 253 -10.99 1.18 -23.64
N PRO A 254 -10.61 1.63 -24.87
CA PRO A 254 -9.27 2.14 -25.17
C PRO A 254 -8.82 3.32 -24.29
N ALA A 255 -9.73 4.24 -23.96
CA ALA A 255 -9.43 5.38 -23.11
C ALA A 255 -9.11 4.94 -21.66
N LEU A 256 -9.83 3.95 -21.13
CA LEU A 256 -9.58 3.39 -19.80
C LEU A 256 -8.31 2.54 -19.77
N VAL A 257 -8.04 1.76 -20.83
CA VAL A 257 -6.79 1.01 -20.98
C VAL A 257 -5.61 1.96 -20.98
N ALA A 258 -5.65 3.04 -21.78
CA ALA A 258 -4.58 4.05 -21.82
C ALA A 258 -4.38 4.73 -20.45
N ALA A 259 -5.46 5.05 -19.74
CA ALA A 259 -5.39 5.61 -18.38
C ALA A 259 -4.78 4.62 -17.38
N LEU A 260 -5.15 3.34 -17.46
CA LEU A 260 -4.58 2.28 -16.63
C LEU A 260 -3.08 2.11 -16.90
N THR A 261 -2.69 2.02 -18.18
CA THR A 261 -1.28 1.89 -18.60
C THR A 261 -0.45 3.07 -18.09
N LYS A 262 -0.93 4.29 -18.29
CA LYS A 262 -0.26 5.51 -17.77
C LYS A 262 -0.15 5.53 -16.24
N SER A 263 -1.10 4.94 -15.53
CA SER A 263 -1.11 4.86 -14.06
C SER A 263 -0.27 3.70 -13.51
N MET A 264 0.21 2.78 -14.35
CA MET A 264 1.10 1.70 -13.92
C MET A 264 2.48 2.25 -13.58
N LEU A 265 3.09 1.68 -12.55
CA LEU A 265 4.48 1.96 -12.19
C LEU A 265 5.47 1.15 -13.05
N ALA A 266 5.02 -0.01 -13.56
CA ALA A 266 5.77 -0.80 -14.55
C ALA A 266 5.72 -0.12 -15.92
N PRO A 267 6.79 -0.15 -16.71
CA PRO A 267 6.80 0.41 -18.06
C PRO A 267 5.86 -0.39 -18.98
N GLU A 268 5.35 0.27 -20.02
CA GLU A 268 4.52 -0.36 -21.05
C GLU A 268 5.31 -1.47 -21.77
N LEU A 269 6.54 -1.18 -22.15
CA LEU A 269 7.52 -2.14 -22.66
C LEU A 269 8.62 -2.32 -21.60
N LEU A 270 8.78 -3.55 -21.11
CA LEU A 270 9.82 -3.93 -20.16
C LEU A 270 10.78 -4.90 -20.80
N ASP A 271 12.00 -4.46 -21.03
CA ASP A 271 13.11 -5.28 -21.53
C ASP A 271 13.98 -5.74 -20.38
N LEU A 272 14.27 -7.03 -20.33
CA LEU A 272 15.10 -7.67 -19.29
C LEU A 272 16.15 -8.60 -19.90
N LYS A 273 17.31 -8.65 -19.25
CA LYS A 273 18.38 -9.64 -19.47
C LYS A 273 18.77 -10.28 -18.16
N ILE A 274 19.40 -11.44 -18.21
CA ILE A 274 20.03 -12.04 -17.03
C ILE A 274 21.08 -11.08 -16.47
N GLY A 275 21.06 -10.86 -15.15
CA GLY A 275 21.91 -9.87 -14.45
C GLY A 275 21.26 -8.48 -14.33
N ALA A 276 20.09 -8.23 -14.95
CA ALA A 276 19.39 -6.96 -14.82
C ALA A 276 18.94 -6.72 -13.38
N GLN A 277 19.27 -5.53 -12.85
CA GLN A 277 18.78 -5.09 -11.55
C GLN A 277 17.35 -4.54 -11.70
N VAL A 278 16.44 -5.04 -10.89
CA VAL A 278 15.02 -4.72 -10.97
C VAL A 278 14.44 -4.35 -9.60
N ILE A 279 13.33 -3.64 -9.63
CA ILE A 279 12.52 -3.33 -8.46
C ILE A 279 11.08 -3.77 -8.71
N PHE A 280 10.47 -4.39 -7.71
CA PHE A 280 9.05 -4.71 -7.74
C PHE A 280 8.22 -3.44 -7.55
N VAL A 281 7.20 -3.27 -8.38
CA VAL A 281 6.33 -2.07 -8.37
C VAL A 281 4.91 -2.37 -7.91
N LYS A 282 4.70 -3.52 -7.28
CA LYS A 282 3.41 -3.96 -6.71
C LYS A 282 3.66 -4.77 -5.44
N ASN A 283 2.68 -4.77 -4.51
CA ASN A 283 2.71 -5.63 -3.34
C ASN A 283 2.12 -6.99 -3.66
N ASN A 284 2.86 -8.06 -3.35
CA ASN A 284 2.35 -9.43 -3.34
C ASN A 284 2.97 -10.21 -2.16
N PRO A 285 2.42 -10.04 -0.94
CA PRO A 285 2.94 -10.69 0.26
C PRO A 285 2.92 -12.21 0.16
N ALA A 286 1.96 -12.77 -0.59
CA ALA A 286 1.86 -14.21 -0.79
C ALA A 286 3.05 -14.79 -1.57
N LYS A 287 3.66 -13.99 -2.46
CA LYS A 287 4.86 -14.34 -3.21
C LYS A 287 6.15 -13.79 -2.57
N GLY A 288 6.06 -13.10 -1.43
CA GLY A 288 7.20 -12.63 -0.65
C GLY A 288 7.84 -11.33 -1.14
N TYR A 289 7.14 -10.50 -1.94
CA TYR A 289 7.64 -9.20 -2.37
C TYR A 289 6.66 -8.05 -2.11
N TYR A 290 7.23 -6.87 -2.00
CA TYR A 290 6.51 -5.61 -1.82
C TYR A 290 7.00 -4.59 -2.84
N ASN A 291 6.22 -3.53 -3.05
CA ASN A 291 6.69 -2.39 -3.83
C ASN A 291 7.96 -1.80 -3.20
N GLY A 292 9.01 -1.66 -4.00
CA GLY A 292 10.33 -1.25 -3.51
C GLY A 292 11.29 -2.40 -3.22
N THR A 293 10.85 -3.66 -3.22
CA THR A 293 11.75 -4.81 -3.12
C THR A 293 12.68 -4.82 -4.34
N THR A 294 13.98 -4.85 -4.11
CA THR A 294 15.01 -4.94 -5.17
C THR A 294 15.44 -6.38 -5.40
N GLY A 295 15.85 -6.68 -6.61
CA GLY A 295 16.35 -7.99 -6.98
C GLY A 295 17.17 -7.99 -8.27
N GLU A 296 17.74 -9.14 -8.60
CA GLU A 296 18.50 -9.37 -9.83
C GLU A 296 17.82 -10.49 -10.64
N VAL A 297 17.66 -10.29 -11.94
CA VAL A 297 17.17 -11.33 -12.84
C VAL A 297 18.24 -12.39 -12.99
N VAL A 298 17.98 -13.60 -12.50
CA VAL A 298 18.92 -14.73 -12.52
C VAL A 298 18.60 -15.73 -13.64
N GLY A 299 17.47 -15.58 -14.30
CA GLY A 299 17.05 -16.43 -15.41
C GLY A 299 15.63 -16.14 -15.84
N PHE A 300 15.13 -16.94 -16.78
CA PHE A 300 13.77 -16.95 -17.26
C PHE A 300 13.21 -18.38 -17.20
N ASP A 301 11.96 -18.52 -16.86
CA ASP A 301 11.29 -19.83 -16.81
C ASP A 301 11.18 -20.42 -18.21
N ASP A 302 11.55 -21.69 -18.38
CA ASP A 302 11.66 -22.32 -19.70
C ASP A 302 10.35 -22.35 -20.49
N LEU A 303 9.22 -22.52 -19.80
CA LEU A 303 7.90 -22.66 -20.43
C LEU A 303 7.21 -21.33 -20.65
N THR A 304 7.23 -20.46 -19.63
CA THR A 304 6.45 -19.20 -19.64
C THR A 304 7.27 -17.98 -20.02
N LYS A 305 8.62 -18.12 -20.06
CA LYS A 305 9.57 -17.03 -20.21
C LYS A 305 9.44 -15.93 -19.14
N TYR A 306 8.74 -16.20 -18.03
CA TYR A 306 8.64 -15.23 -16.95
C TYR A 306 9.96 -15.08 -16.20
N PRO A 307 10.31 -13.85 -15.76
CA PRO A 307 11.59 -13.62 -15.11
C PRO A 307 11.68 -14.28 -13.74
N LEU A 308 12.83 -14.88 -13.46
CA LEU A 308 13.24 -15.41 -12.17
C LEU A 308 14.11 -14.36 -11.49
N VAL A 309 13.60 -13.77 -10.41
CA VAL A 309 14.25 -12.66 -9.72
C VAL A 309 14.74 -13.10 -8.35
N LYS A 310 16.05 -12.99 -8.13
CA LYS A 310 16.70 -13.24 -6.84
C LYS A 310 16.67 -11.96 -6.02
N ILE A 311 16.06 -12.02 -4.84
CA ILE A 311 15.99 -10.89 -3.89
C ILE A 311 17.10 -10.96 -2.83
N ALA A 312 17.24 -9.94 -2.01
CA ALA A 312 18.32 -9.82 -1.01
C ALA A 312 18.40 -10.98 0.01
N SER A 313 17.31 -11.73 0.23
CA SER A 313 17.27 -12.92 1.07
C SER A 313 17.73 -14.21 0.37
N ASP A 314 18.37 -14.11 -0.80
CA ASP A 314 18.75 -15.21 -1.69
C ASP A 314 17.58 -16.06 -2.24
N TYR A 315 16.34 -15.65 -1.93
CA TYR A 315 15.15 -16.32 -2.44
C TYR A 315 14.87 -15.90 -3.89
N VAL A 316 14.58 -16.89 -4.76
CA VAL A 316 14.27 -16.66 -6.18
C VAL A 316 12.76 -16.68 -6.38
N ILE A 317 12.24 -15.61 -6.95
CA ILE A 317 10.81 -15.43 -7.22
C ILE A 317 10.56 -15.53 -8.73
N LYS A 318 9.68 -16.43 -9.15
CA LYS A 318 9.11 -16.41 -10.50
C LYS A 318 8.08 -15.28 -10.57
N VAL A 319 8.35 -14.25 -11.36
CA VAL A 319 7.52 -13.06 -11.44
C VAL A 319 6.52 -13.20 -12.58
N GLU A 320 5.28 -13.44 -12.24
CA GLU A 320 4.18 -13.55 -13.19
C GLU A 320 3.54 -12.18 -13.47
N PRO A 321 2.95 -12.00 -14.68
CA PRO A 321 2.21 -10.80 -14.98
C PRO A 321 1.05 -10.59 -14.01
N GLU A 322 0.89 -9.36 -13.57
CA GLU A 322 -0.19 -8.93 -12.66
C GLU A 322 -1.24 -8.12 -13.42
N ILE A 323 -2.49 -8.33 -13.06
CA ILE A 323 -3.63 -7.64 -13.68
C ILE A 323 -3.98 -6.41 -12.83
N ARG A 324 -4.24 -5.30 -13.52
CA ARG A 324 -4.86 -4.11 -12.96
C ARG A 324 -6.15 -3.84 -13.70
N SER A 325 -7.27 -3.77 -12.99
CA SER A 325 -8.60 -3.59 -13.59
C SER A 325 -9.32 -2.35 -13.08
N VAL A 326 -10.20 -1.83 -13.92
CA VAL A 326 -11.28 -0.92 -13.54
C VAL A 326 -12.56 -1.73 -13.60
N GLU A 327 -13.23 -1.82 -12.47
CA GLU A 327 -14.46 -2.60 -12.31
C GLU A 327 -15.67 -1.67 -12.17
N ASN A 328 -16.74 -1.98 -12.86
CA ASN A 328 -18.07 -1.48 -12.55
C ASN A 328 -18.77 -2.48 -11.62
N MET A 329 -20.00 -2.18 -11.19
CA MET A 329 -20.73 -2.99 -10.19
C MET A 329 -20.85 -4.47 -10.58
N THR A 330 -20.76 -4.80 -11.86
CA THR A 330 -21.00 -6.16 -12.39
C THR A 330 -19.85 -6.71 -13.22
N ASP A 331 -19.01 -5.85 -13.85
CA ASP A 331 -18.04 -6.29 -14.85
C ASP A 331 -16.72 -5.55 -14.81
N ILE A 332 -15.66 -6.20 -15.28
CA ILE A 332 -14.37 -5.55 -15.57
C ILE A 332 -14.54 -4.74 -16.87
N VAL A 333 -14.51 -3.41 -16.77
CA VAL A 333 -14.67 -2.50 -17.92
C VAL A 333 -13.38 -2.37 -18.71
N ALA A 334 -12.26 -2.37 -18.02
CA ALA A 334 -10.93 -2.37 -18.63
C ALA A 334 -9.92 -3.05 -17.70
N SER A 335 -8.96 -3.71 -18.28
CA SER A 335 -7.84 -4.29 -17.53
C SER A 335 -6.54 -4.17 -18.31
N VAL A 336 -5.42 -4.08 -17.59
CA VAL A 336 -4.07 -4.12 -18.15
C VAL A 336 -3.26 -5.15 -17.39
N ARG A 337 -2.53 -5.97 -18.12
CA ARG A 337 -1.66 -7.02 -17.61
C ARG A 337 -0.22 -6.71 -17.96
N GLN A 338 0.68 -6.72 -16.95
CA GLN A 338 2.12 -6.48 -17.13
C GLN A 338 2.92 -7.16 -16.02
N ILE A 339 4.17 -7.48 -16.28
CA ILE A 339 5.15 -7.91 -15.28
C ILE A 339 5.36 -6.75 -14.28
N PRO A 340 5.17 -6.96 -12.95
CA PRO A 340 5.24 -5.90 -11.96
C PRO A 340 6.69 -5.53 -11.59
N LEU A 341 7.54 -5.34 -12.59
CA LEU A 341 8.95 -4.99 -12.44
C LEU A 341 9.29 -3.70 -13.21
N LYS A 342 10.37 -3.07 -12.78
CA LYS A 342 11.04 -1.96 -13.46
C LYS A 342 12.54 -2.11 -13.28
N LEU A 343 13.34 -1.67 -14.26
CA LEU A 343 14.78 -1.58 -14.11
C LEU A 343 15.14 -0.64 -12.96
N ALA A 344 16.10 -1.03 -12.14
CA ALA A 344 16.43 -0.35 -10.88
C ALA A 344 17.95 -0.23 -10.62
N ARG A 345 18.78 -0.21 -11.67
CA ARG A 345 20.19 0.15 -11.49
C ARG A 345 20.33 1.60 -11.04
N ALA A 346 19.44 2.46 -11.52
CA ALA A 346 19.27 3.82 -11.07
C ALA A 346 17.80 4.12 -10.78
N ILE A 347 17.54 4.96 -9.77
CA ILE A 347 16.20 5.46 -9.43
C ILE A 347 16.30 6.95 -9.09
N THR A 348 15.19 7.69 -9.20
CA THR A 348 15.19 9.09 -8.76
C THR A 348 14.97 9.21 -7.26
N VAL A 349 15.46 10.30 -6.67
CA VAL A 349 15.22 10.65 -5.26
C VAL A 349 13.73 10.62 -4.94
N HIS A 350 12.87 11.14 -5.83
CA HIS A 350 11.40 11.11 -5.66
C HIS A 350 10.86 9.68 -5.54
N LYS A 351 11.33 8.77 -6.41
CA LYS A 351 10.89 7.37 -6.39
C LYS A 351 11.48 6.55 -5.25
N SER A 352 12.56 7.04 -4.61
CA SER A 352 13.15 6.41 -3.43
C SER A 352 12.45 6.78 -2.12
N GLN A 353 11.48 7.72 -2.15
CA GLN A 353 10.74 8.12 -0.96
C GLN A 353 10.03 6.94 -0.30
N GLY A 354 10.10 6.82 1.03
CA GLY A 354 9.60 5.65 1.76
C GLY A 354 10.55 4.45 1.80
N MET A 355 11.51 4.33 0.88
CA MET A 355 12.45 3.20 0.83
C MET A 355 13.56 3.32 1.88
N THR A 356 14.19 2.20 2.21
CA THR A 356 15.42 2.14 3.01
C THR A 356 16.45 1.32 2.24
N LEU A 357 17.64 1.86 2.05
CA LEU A 357 18.73 1.28 1.30
C LEU A 357 19.92 1.00 2.22
N ASP A 358 20.53 -0.16 2.06
CA ASP A 358 21.75 -0.51 2.81
C ASP A 358 22.96 0.22 2.21
N ALA A 359 22.98 0.41 0.88
CA ALA A 359 24.02 1.14 0.16
C ALA A 359 23.49 1.83 -1.09
N ALA A 360 24.01 3.03 -1.38
CA ALA A 360 23.68 3.79 -2.58
C ALA A 360 24.83 4.66 -3.07
N GLU A 361 24.94 4.78 -4.40
CA GLU A 361 25.71 5.82 -5.07
C GLU A 361 24.78 7.01 -5.33
N MET A 362 25.17 8.22 -4.89
CA MET A 362 24.33 9.41 -4.98
C MET A 362 25.02 10.54 -5.73
N ASP A 363 24.39 11.03 -6.80
CA ASP A 363 24.79 12.31 -7.41
C ASP A 363 23.81 13.40 -7.01
N LEU A 364 24.23 14.24 -6.06
CA LEU A 364 23.48 15.37 -5.54
C LEU A 364 23.97 16.71 -6.11
N SER A 365 24.80 16.71 -7.18
CA SER A 365 25.31 17.93 -7.82
C SER A 365 24.21 18.73 -8.52
N LYS A 366 23.18 18.03 -9.02
CA LYS A 366 22.05 18.61 -9.75
C LYS A 366 20.78 18.73 -8.91
N VAL A 367 20.91 18.78 -7.58
CA VAL A 367 19.77 19.06 -6.71
C VAL A 367 19.21 20.44 -7.04
N PHE A 368 17.89 20.54 -7.21
CA PHE A 368 17.19 21.76 -7.62
C PHE A 368 16.05 22.17 -6.68
N GLU A 369 15.71 21.31 -5.69
CA GLU A 369 14.63 21.56 -4.75
C GLU A 369 15.11 21.43 -3.29
N PRO A 370 14.66 22.32 -2.39
CA PRO A 370 14.89 22.16 -0.96
C PRO A 370 14.36 20.81 -0.47
N GLY A 371 15.11 20.15 0.43
CA GLY A 371 14.75 18.85 0.99
C GLY A 371 15.18 17.65 0.15
N GLN A 372 15.50 17.81 -1.14
CA GLN A 372 15.86 16.69 -2.01
C GLN A 372 17.14 15.96 -1.54
N ALA A 373 18.16 16.70 -1.12
CA ALA A 373 19.37 16.13 -0.55
C ALA A 373 19.09 15.39 0.77
N TYR A 374 18.26 15.98 1.64
CA TYR A 374 17.82 15.33 2.88
C TYR A 374 17.07 14.02 2.61
N VAL A 375 16.15 14.03 1.64
CA VAL A 375 15.43 12.79 1.26
C VAL A 375 16.37 11.72 0.77
N ALA A 376 17.30 12.06 -0.14
CA ALA A 376 18.28 11.11 -0.66
C ALA A 376 19.13 10.48 0.44
N LEU A 377 19.79 11.31 1.25
CA LEU A 377 20.67 10.86 2.32
C LEU A 377 19.92 10.09 3.41
N SER A 378 18.67 10.48 3.72
CA SER A 378 17.84 9.76 4.70
C SER A 378 17.41 8.36 4.24
N ARG A 379 17.66 7.96 2.98
CA ARG A 379 17.35 6.60 2.48
C ARG A 379 18.32 5.57 3.01
N ILE A 380 19.59 5.89 3.21
CA ILE A 380 20.60 4.94 3.69
C ILE A 380 20.59 4.82 5.22
N ARG A 381 21.03 3.65 5.69
CA ARG A 381 21.07 3.32 7.12
C ARG A 381 22.28 3.91 7.83
N SER A 382 23.43 3.94 7.15
CA SER A 382 24.70 4.39 7.71
C SER A 382 25.54 5.12 6.67
N LEU A 383 26.50 5.92 7.15
CA LEU A 383 27.43 6.65 6.30
C LEU A 383 28.30 5.71 5.44
N ASP A 384 28.61 4.51 5.94
CA ASP A 384 29.40 3.52 5.20
C ASP A 384 28.71 3.00 3.93
N GLY A 385 27.37 3.04 3.90
CA GLY A 385 26.60 2.72 2.72
C GLY A 385 26.53 3.82 1.67
N LEU A 386 27.20 4.97 1.88
CA LEU A 386 27.19 6.10 0.95
C LEU A 386 28.42 6.12 0.06
N ASN A 387 28.22 6.18 -1.26
CA ASN A 387 29.18 6.69 -2.22
C ASN A 387 28.61 7.98 -2.82
N LEU A 388 29.23 9.13 -2.50
CA LEU A 388 28.79 10.42 -2.98
C LEU A 388 29.58 10.79 -4.25
N LEU A 389 28.88 10.98 -5.38
CA LEU A 389 29.49 11.34 -6.66
C LEU A 389 29.61 12.86 -6.84
N GLY A 390 28.68 13.61 -6.23
CA GLY A 390 28.64 15.06 -6.29
C GLY A 390 27.63 15.61 -5.30
N ILE A 391 27.83 16.85 -4.85
CA ILE A 391 26.90 17.57 -3.98
C ILE A 391 26.85 19.05 -4.34
N ASN A 392 25.66 19.60 -4.39
CA ASN A 392 25.45 21.04 -4.50
C ASN A 392 25.16 21.62 -3.11
N GLU A 393 26.16 22.26 -2.51
CA GLU A 393 26.08 22.80 -1.15
C GLU A 393 25.01 23.89 -1.00
N GLN A 394 24.66 24.61 -2.10
CA GLN A 394 23.64 25.65 -2.07
C GLN A 394 22.23 25.11 -1.78
N TRP A 395 21.97 23.85 -2.08
CA TRP A 395 20.67 23.19 -1.89
C TRP A 395 20.62 22.27 -0.66
N LEU A 396 21.60 22.37 0.23
CA LEU A 396 21.57 21.71 1.56
C LEU A 396 20.64 22.43 2.55
N ASN A 397 19.70 23.20 2.04
CA ASN A 397 18.89 24.13 2.80
C ASN A 397 17.44 23.71 2.83
N ALA A 398 16.75 24.01 3.93
CA ALA A 398 15.31 23.87 4.06
C ALA A 398 14.59 25.14 3.62
N HIS A 399 13.34 25.00 3.20
CA HIS A 399 12.51 26.14 2.80
C HIS A 399 12.16 27.01 4.04
N PRO A 400 12.33 28.37 4.02
CA PRO A 400 12.11 29.22 5.20
C PRO A 400 10.71 29.11 5.82
N LEU A 401 9.66 28.93 4.99
CA LEU A 401 8.29 28.72 5.50
C LEU A 401 8.18 27.40 6.28
N VAL A 402 8.88 26.34 5.85
CA VAL A 402 8.88 25.04 6.52
C VAL A 402 9.58 25.14 7.87
N LEU A 403 10.69 25.87 7.97
CA LEU A 403 11.39 26.07 9.24
C LEU A 403 10.48 26.77 10.27
N ARG A 404 9.76 27.83 9.85
CA ARG A 404 8.81 28.51 10.74
C ARG A 404 7.64 27.62 11.15
N ALA A 405 7.08 26.87 10.21
CA ALA A 405 5.99 25.93 10.49
C ALA A 405 6.44 24.79 11.42
N ASP A 406 7.66 24.23 11.24
CA ASP A 406 8.19 23.19 12.11
C ASP A 406 8.36 23.66 13.56
N GLY A 407 8.81 24.90 13.77
CA GLY A 407 8.87 25.52 15.11
C GLY A 407 7.50 25.51 15.80
N TYR A 408 6.48 25.98 15.09
CA TYR A 408 5.09 25.96 15.57
C TYR A 408 4.59 24.54 15.84
N PHE A 409 4.84 23.58 14.92
CA PHE A 409 4.39 22.19 15.11
C PHE A 409 5.03 21.53 16.34
N ARG A 410 6.28 21.84 16.65
CA ARG A 410 6.98 21.33 17.84
C ARG A 410 6.38 21.90 19.12
N GLU A 411 6.21 23.21 19.17
CA GLU A 411 5.60 23.91 20.31
C GLU A 411 4.20 23.36 20.59
N GLN A 412 3.35 23.25 19.56
CA GLN A 412 2.01 22.69 19.73
C GLN A 412 2.05 21.22 20.18
N SER A 413 3.01 20.44 19.68
CA SER A 413 3.16 19.04 20.12
C SER A 413 3.60 18.91 21.57
N GLU A 414 4.38 19.86 22.11
CA GLU A 414 4.75 19.91 23.53
C GLU A 414 3.52 20.16 24.40
N LEU A 415 2.68 21.12 24.04
CA LEU A 415 1.40 21.38 24.71
C LEU A 415 0.46 20.16 24.66
N VAL A 416 0.45 19.43 23.54
CA VAL A 416 -0.31 18.19 23.41
C VAL A 416 0.22 17.10 24.35
N VAL A 417 1.54 16.98 24.50
CA VAL A 417 2.16 16.03 25.45
C VAL A 417 1.79 16.38 26.89
N GLU A 418 1.81 17.66 27.26
CA GLU A 418 1.37 18.10 28.59
C GLU A 418 -0.10 17.78 28.85
N LYS A 419 -0.97 18.05 27.87
CA LYS A 419 -2.42 17.84 27.97
C LYS A 419 -2.82 16.36 28.06
N TYR A 420 -2.28 15.51 27.18
CA TYR A 420 -2.67 14.11 27.05
C TYR A 420 -1.76 13.16 27.83
N GLY A 421 -0.57 13.59 28.20
CA GLY A 421 0.39 12.78 28.98
C GLY A 421 -0.04 12.48 30.41
N VAL A 422 -1.01 13.25 30.94
CA VAL A 422 -1.60 13.04 32.26
C VAL A 422 -2.76 12.03 32.24
N PHE A 423 -3.23 11.64 31.05
CA PHE A 423 -4.33 10.67 30.94
C PHE A 423 -3.80 9.26 31.22
N ASP A 424 -4.48 8.58 32.12
CA ASP A 424 -4.23 7.17 32.39
C ASP A 424 -4.84 6.25 31.30
N ARG A 425 -4.57 4.97 31.42
CA ARG A 425 -5.05 3.97 30.47
C ARG A 425 -6.57 3.89 30.42
N ASP A 426 -7.22 4.01 31.56
CA ASP A 426 -8.68 3.87 31.66
C ASP A 426 -9.39 5.05 31.00
N THR A 427 -8.88 6.27 31.22
CA THR A 427 -9.36 7.49 30.53
C THR A 427 -9.26 7.34 29.01
N PHE A 428 -8.12 6.88 28.48
CA PHE A 428 -8.01 6.65 27.06
C PHE A 428 -8.95 5.55 26.56
N GLN A 429 -9.14 4.48 27.30
CA GLN A 429 -10.06 3.41 26.90
C GLN A 429 -11.50 3.91 26.75
N GLU A 430 -11.98 4.73 27.68
CA GLU A 430 -13.33 5.32 27.58
C GLU A 430 -13.46 6.24 26.37
N ILE A 431 -12.45 7.07 26.10
CA ILE A 431 -12.41 7.92 24.89
C ILE A 431 -12.43 7.06 23.62
N HIS A 432 -11.65 5.97 23.56
CA HIS A 432 -11.60 5.06 22.42
C HIS A 432 -12.93 4.32 22.21
N LYS A 433 -13.60 3.86 23.27
CA LYS A 433 -14.94 3.26 23.21
C LYS A 433 -15.96 4.25 22.63
N TYR A 434 -15.94 5.50 23.13
CA TYR A 434 -16.81 6.55 22.64
C TYR A 434 -16.57 6.86 21.16
N PHE A 435 -15.31 6.95 20.72
CA PHE A 435 -14.96 7.11 19.32
C PHE A 435 -15.54 5.99 18.43
N ILE A 436 -15.35 4.73 18.81
CA ILE A 436 -15.86 3.60 18.05
C ILE A 436 -17.40 3.61 18.01
N TRP A 437 -18.05 3.95 19.11
CA TRP A 437 -19.50 4.11 19.13
C TRP A 437 -19.97 5.19 18.17
N LEU A 438 -19.33 6.37 18.11
CA LEU A 438 -19.64 7.46 17.15
C LEU A 438 -19.50 7.02 15.68
N THR A 439 -18.56 6.13 15.38
CA THR A 439 -18.35 5.64 14.01
C THR A 439 -19.32 4.53 13.61
N GLY A 440 -20.11 4.01 14.54
CA GLY A 440 -20.97 2.85 14.35
C GLY A 440 -20.20 1.52 14.31
N GLY A 441 -18.95 1.51 14.76
CA GLY A 441 -18.11 0.33 14.90
C GLY A 441 -18.43 -0.46 16.18
N LYS A 442 -17.77 -1.60 16.34
CA LYS A 442 -17.83 -2.43 17.53
C LYS A 442 -16.47 -2.40 18.22
N TYR A 443 -16.42 -1.82 19.43
CA TYR A 443 -15.16 -1.74 20.17
C TYR A 443 -14.62 -3.15 20.45
N VAL A 444 -13.38 -3.37 20.07
CA VAL A 444 -12.61 -4.57 20.40
C VAL A 444 -11.52 -4.12 21.35
N GLU A 445 -11.52 -4.66 22.56
CA GLU A 445 -10.43 -4.44 23.50
C GLU A 445 -9.12 -4.87 22.85
N GLU A 446 -8.10 -4.03 22.92
CA GLU A 446 -6.80 -4.38 22.34
C GLU A 446 -6.43 -5.78 22.80
N ILE A 447 -6.32 -6.68 21.84
CA ILE A 447 -5.79 -8.00 22.12
C ILE A 447 -4.39 -7.75 22.68
N VAL A 448 -4.23 -7.94 23.98
CA VAL A 448 -2.99 -7.95 24.78
C VAL A 448 -1.89 -8.86 24.14
N THR A 449 -2.20 -9.46 23.00
CA THR A 449 -1.35 -10.32 22.18
C THR A 449 -0.18 -9.59 21.52
N ILE A 450 -0.30 -8.31 21.17
CA ILE A 450 0.82 -7.57 20.51
C ILE A 450 1.81 -7.08 21.57
N GLU A 451 1.35 -6.57 22.72
CA GLU A 451 2.26 -6.22 23.81
C GLU A 451 2.90 -7.46 24.46
N LYS A 452 2.18 -8.55 24.61
CA LYS A 452 2.76 -9.84 25.08
C LYS A 452 3.77 -10.40 24.08
N MET A 453 3.62 -10.20 22.77
CA MET A 453 4.64 -10.56 21.78
C MET A 453 5.86 -9.66 21.83
N LEU A 454 5.72 -8.37 22.13
CA LEU A 454 6.85 -7.43 22.27
C LEU A 454 7.56 -7.56 23.62
N ILE A 455 6.86 -7.88 24.70
CA ILE A 455 7.43 -8.08 26.06
C ILE A 455 8.01 -9.49 26.21
N SER A 456 7.47 -10.50 25.52
CA SER A 456 8.03 -11.87 25.50
C SER A 456 9.27 -12.06 24.63
N GLY A 457 9.73 -11.01 23.93
CA GLY A 457 10.99 -10.98 23.15
C GLY A 457 12.28 -11.11 23.98
N LYS A 458 12.22 -11.24 25.31
CA LYS A 458 13.36 -11.62 26.15
C LYS A 458 13.20 -13.06 26.63
N LYS A 459 13.95 -13.96 26.00
CA LYS A 459 14.14 -15.40 26.27
C LYS A 459 13.15 -16.35 25.58
N GLN A 460 13.33 -16.55 24.30
CA GLN A 460 13.10 -17.89 23.74
C GLN A 460 14.41 -18.45 23.16
N LYS A 461 14.87 -19.51 23.81
CA LYS A 461 15.86 -20.44 23.25
C LYS A 461 15.34 -20.90 21.90
N THR A 462 16.19 -20.78 20.90
CA THR A 462 16.01 -21.29 19.55
C THR A 462 15.52 -22.73 19.58
N LYS A 463 14.22 -22.93 19.38
CA LYS A 463 13.69 -24.15 18.80
C LYS A 463 13.51 -23.85 17.31
N SER A 464 14.19 -24.63 16.47
CA SER A 464 14.08 -24.62 15.01
C SER A 464 12.61 -24.50 14.59
N PRO A 465 12.28 -23.66 13.59
CA PRO A 465 10.93 -23.57 13.06
C PRO A 465 10.58 -24.90 12.42
N LYS A 466 9.47 -25.51 12.84
CA LYS A 466 8.84 -26.57 12.06
C LYS A 466 8.51 -26.00 10.69
N PRO A 467 8.74 -26.72 9.59
CA PRO A 467 8.48 -26.25 8.25
C PRO A 467 7.00 -25.86 8.13
N LYS A 468 6.73 -24.66 7.59
CA LYS A 468 5.37 -24.26 7.19
C LYS A 468 4.92 -25.24 6.12
N ALA A 469 3.80 -25.93 6.38
CA ALA A 469 3.17 -26.82 5.42
C ALA A 469 2.93 -26.07 4.10
N GLU A 470 3.34 -26.68 2.99
CA GLU A 470 3.08 -26.17 1.63
C GLU A 470 1.56 -26.04 1.41
N LYS A 471 1.13 -25.05 0.62
CA LYS A 471 -0.32 -24.81 0.34
C LYS A 471 -1.09 -26.03 -0.19
N GLY A 472 -0.40 -27.06 -0.69
CA GLY A 472 -0.98 -28.36 -1.05
C GLY A 472 -1.25 -29.27 0.15
N ASP A 473 -0.63 -29.04 1.28
CA ASP A 473 -0.71 -29.92 2.45
C ASP A 473 -2.05 -29.77 3.19
N SER A 474 -2.64 -28.58 3.20
CA SER A 474 -3.93 -28.33 3.85
C SER A 474 -5.08 -29.05 3.15
N VAL A 475 -5.10 -29.04 1.81
CA VAL A 475 -6.11 -29.78 1.01
C VAL A 475 -5.91 -31.29 1.12
N LYS A 476 -4.65 -31.76 1.13
CA LYS A 476 -4.31 -33.19 1.32
C LYS A 476 -4.78 -33.71 2.67
N GLN A 477 -4.58 -32.96 3.74
CA GLN A 477 -5.06 -33.35 5.08
C GLN A 477 -6.60 -33.41 5.14
N THR A 478 -7.32 -32.51 4.46
CA THR A 478 -8.78 -32.62 4.32
C THR A 478 -9.16 -33.85 3.50
N LEU A 479 -8.44 -34.15 2.42
CA LEU A 479 -8.65 -35.34 1.60
C LEU A 479 -8.51 -36.65 2.41
N GLU A 480 -7.51 -36.74 3.29
CA GLU A 480 -7.33 -37.94 4.14
C GLU A 480 -8.48 -38.11 5.13
N LEU A 481 -9.00 -37.02 5.72
CA LEU A 481 -10.15 -37.08 6.63
C LEU A 481 -11.44 -37.45 5.86
N ILE A 482 -11.61 -36.96 4.63
CA ILE A 482 -12.73 -37.37 3.76
C ILE A 482 -12.67 -38.85 3.42
N LYS A 483 -11.47 -39.38 3.10
CA LYS A 483 -11.26 -40.82 2.87
C LYS A 483 -11.51 -41.68 4.10
N ALA A 484 -11.29 -41.11 5.30
CA ALA A 484 -11.58 -41.76 6.56
C ALA A 484 -13.07 -41.66 6.98
N ASP A 485 -13.93 -41.14 6.10
CA ASP A 485 -15.39 -41.03 6.22
C ASP A 485 -15.87 -40.11 7.36
N HIS A 486 -15.05 -39.09 7.73
CA HIS A 486 -15.43 -38.06 8.70
C HIS A 486 -16.45 -37.10 8.08
N ASP A 487 -17.41 -36.64 8.90
CA ASP A 487 -18.40 -35.66 8.48
C ASP A 487 -17.86 -34.20 8.53
N MET A 488 -18.71 -33.22 8.20
CA MET A 488 -18.32 -31.82 8.14
C MET A 488 -17.93 -31.26 9.50
N GLU A 489 -18.66 -31.61 10.57
CA GLU A 489 -18.42 -31.12 11.92
C GLU A 489 -17.11 -31.69 12.47
N ASP A 490 -16.87 -32.98 12.28
CA ASP A 490 -15.63 -33.64 12.67
C ASP A 490 -14.41 -33.03 11.96
N ILE A 491 -14.50 -32.83 10.65
CA ILE A 491 -13.39 -32.24 9.89
C ILE A 491 -13.13 -30.79 10.32
N CYS A 492 -14.16 -29.99 10.54
CA CYS A 492 -14.02 -28.64 11.06
C CYS A 492 -13.34 -28.63 12.44
N ALA A 493 -13.75 -29.50 13.34
CA ALA A 493 -13.19 -29.62 14.68
C ALA A 493 -11.72 -30.09 14.68
N MET A 494 -11.40 -31.15 13.93
CA MET A 494 -10.05 -31.71 13.84
C MET A 494 -9.07 -30.77 13.14
N ARG A 495 -9.54 -29.98 12.17
CA ARG A 495 -8.71 -29.05 11.41
C ARG A 495 -8.67 -27.65 12.00
N GLY A 496 -9.59 -27.28 12.88
CA GLY A 496 -9.75 -25.91 13.38
C GLY A 496 -10.07 -24.91 12.25
N LEU A 497 -10.78 -25.34 11.21
CA LEU A 497 -11.12 -24.54 10.03
C LEU A 497 -12.63 -24.30 9.95
N ALA A 498 -13.02 -23.15 9.41
CA ALA A 498 -14.43 -22.84 9.15
C ALA A 498 -15.00 -23.74 8.04
N GLU A 499 -16.30 -24.05 8.11
CA GLU A 499 -17.03 -24.87 7.13
C GLU A 499 -16.83 -24.38 5.69
N SER A 500 -16.85 -23.06 5.47
CA SER A 500 -16.63 -22.45 4.14
C SER A 500 -15.25 -22.78 3.56
N THR A 501 -14.22 -22.89 4.43
CA THR A 501 -12.87 -23.30 4.03
C THR A 501 -12.82 -24.78 3.67
N ILE A 502 -13.48 -25.64 4.44
CA ILE A 502 -13.59 -27.07 4.14
C ILE A 502 -14.35 -27.28 2.82
N TRP A 503 -15.43 -26.55 2.57
CA TRP A 503 -16.10 -26.58 1.26
C TRP A 503 -15.18 -26.16 0.11
N SER A 504 -14.36 -25.15 0.30
CA SER A 504 -13.35 -24.75 -0.70
C SER A 504 -12.36 -25.88 -1.00
N HIS A 505 -11.93 -26.63 0.03
CA HIS A 505 -11.10 -27.83 -0.15
C HIS A 505 -11.86 -28.94 -0.87
N ILE A 506 -13.13 -29.19 -0.53
CA ILE A 506 -13.97 -30.21 -1.18
C ILE A 506 -14.13 -29.91 -2.68
N PHE A 507 -14.36 -28.66 -3.08
CA PHE A 507 -14.42 -28.27 -4.49
C PHE A 507 -13.10 -28.56 -5.23
N GLN A 508 -11.96 -28.28 -4.61
CA GLN A 508 -10.65 -28.58 -5.19
C GLN A 508 -10.39 -30.08 -5.27
N ILE A 509 -10.75 -30.82 -4.24
CA ILE A 509 -10.62 -32.29 -4.18
C ILE A 509 -11.50 -32.94 -5.25
N HIS A 510 -12.75 -32.51 -5.39
CA HIS A 510 -13.67 -33.04 -6.41
C HIS A 510 -13.18 -32.76 -7.83
N ALA A 511 -12.61 -31.59 -8.09
CA ALA A 511 -12.03 -31.26 -9.38
C ALA A 511 -10.83 -32.16 -9.75
N LEU A 512 -10.02 -32.58 -8.77
CA LEU A 512 -8.85 -33.44 -8.95
C LEU A 512 -9.18 -34.94 -8.86
N HIS A 513 -10.22 -35.29 -8.10
CA HIS A 513 -10.64 -36.67 -7.80
C HIS A 513 -12.15 -36.85 -7.96
N PRO A 514 -12.68 -36.77 -9.20
CA PRO A 514 -14.13 -36.85 -9.44
C PRO A 514 -14.80 -38.18 -8.99
N TRP A 515 -13.98 -39.24 -8.86
CA TRP A 515 -14.42 -40.56 -8.42
C TRP A 515 -14.54 -40.73 -6.89
N LEU A 516 -14.12 -39.76 -6.12
CA LEU A 516 -14.16 -39.83 -4.65
C LEU A 516 -15.60 -39.71 -4.17
N SER A 517 -16.04 -40.63 -3.34
CA SER A 517 -17.37 -40.55 -2.73
C SER A 517 -17.44 -39.43 -1.71
N LEU A 518 -18.40 -38.53 -1.88
CA LEU A 518 -18.65 -37.38 -1.00
C LEU A 518 -20.03 -37.49 -0.33
N LYS A 519 -20.53 -38.73 -0.12
CA LYS A 519 -21.90 -38.99 0.38
C LYS A 519 -22.18 -38.29 1.73
N GLN A 520 -21.21 -38.19 2.61
CA GLN A 520 -21.32 -37.56 3.92
C GLN A 520 -21.53 -36.01 3.85
N PHE A 521 -21.28 -35.38 2.69
CA PHE A 521 -21.48 -33.94 2.46
C PHE A 521 -22.70 -33.62 1.60
N LYS A 522 -23.52 -34.60 1.32
CA LYS A 522 -24.66 -34.46 0.40
C LYS A 522 -25.66 -33.43 0.92
N PRO A 523 -26.02 -32.40 0.12
CA PRO A 523 -27.05 -31.44 0.48
C PRO A 523 -28.43 -32.10 0.71
N TRP A 524 -29.32 -31.37 1.35
CA TRP A 524 -30.68 -31.80 1.61
C TRP A 524 -31.38 -32.20 0.30
N ALA A 525 -32.21 -33.25 0.35
CA ALA A 525 -32.79 -33.91 -0.83
C ALA A 525 -33.61 -32.94 -1.69
N ASP A 526 -34.33 -32.00 -1.06
CA ASP A 526 -35.18 -31.03 -1.71
C ASP A 526 -34.39 -30.05 -2.59
N ILE A 527 -33.34 -29.44 -2.02
CA ILE A 527 -32.44 -28.51 -2.74
C ILE A 527 -31.75 -29.24 -3.90
N LEU A 528 -31.23 -30.43 -3.66
CA LEU A 528 -30.54 -31.20 -4.68
C LEU A 528 -31.49 -31.59 -5.83
N SER A 529 -32.75 -31.93 -5.52
CA SER A 529 -33.78 -32.25 -6.51
C SER A 529 -34.16 -31.03 -7.34
N ALA A 530 -34.35 -29.87 -6.72
CA ALA A 530 -34.65 -28.59 -7.37
C ALA A 530 -33.54 -28.18 -8.33
N VAL A 531 -32.28 -28.20 -7.86
CA VAL A 531 -31.11 -27.86 -8.69
C VAL A 531 -30.91 -28.84 -9.84
N LYS A 532 -31.14 -30.16 -9.65
CA LYS A 532 -31.11 -31.15 -10.73
C LYS A 532 -32.14 -30.87 -11.82
N LYS A 533 -33.36 -30.50 -11.44
CA LYS A 533 -34.41 -30.13 -12.41
C LYS A 533 -34.02 -28.89 -13.20
N ALA A 534 -33.54 -27.86 -12.51
CA ALA A 534 -33.07 -26.61 -13.12
C ALA A 534 -31.93 -26.88 -14.14
N VAL A 535 -30.91 -27.63 -13.75
CA VAL A 535 -29.79 -28.00 -14.64
C VAL A 535 -30.27 -28.76 -15.87
N LYS A 536 -31.18 -29.72 -15.70
CA LYS A 536 -31.74 -30.52 -16.81
C LYS A 536 -32.52 -29.67 -17.82
N VAL A 537 -33.23 -28.64 -17.38
CA VAL A 537 -33.97 -27.71 -18.24
C VAL A 537 -33.02 -26.75 -18.95
N LEU A 538 -32.14 -26.10 -18.17
CA LEU A 538 -31.28 -25.05 -18.65
C LEU A 538 -30.14 -25.57 -19.56
N SER A 539 -29.67 -26.80 -19.38
CA SER A 539 -28.66 -27.42 -20.25
C SER A 539 -29.07 -27.58 -21.71
N ARG A 540 -30.39 -27.50 -22.00
CA ARG A 540 -30.93 -27.54 -23.38
C ARG A 540 -30.83 -26.18 -24.10
N GLN A 541 -30.52 -25.11 -23.38
CA GLN A 541 -30.46 -23.75 -23.89
C GLN A 541 -29.00 -23.29 -23.88
N LYS A 542 -28.36 -23.18 -25.05
CA LYS A 542 -26.93 -22.85 -25.18
C LYS A 542 -26.54 -21.51 -24.51
N GLU A 543 -27.45 -20.56 -24.48
CA GLU A 543 -27.27 -19.24 -23.85
C GLU A 543 -27.07 -19.31 -22.34
N ASN A 544 -27.56 -20.36 -21.67
CA ASN A 544 -27.43 -20.59 -20.23
C ASN A 544 -26.18 -21.38 -19.84
N CYS A 545 -25.38 -21.80 -20.83
CA CYS A 545 -24.20 -22.61 -20.62
C CYS A 545 -22.91 -21.74 -20.80
N ASP A 546 -21.82 -22.19 -20.19
CA ASP A 546 -20.48 -21.64 -20.40
C ASP A 546 -19.85 -22.24 -21.68
N GLU A 547 -18.61 -21.81 -22.00
CA GLU A 547 -17.85 -22.29 -23.15
C GLU A 547 -17.54 -23.80 -23.14
N TYR A 548 -17.67 -24.46 -21.98
CA TYR A 548 -17.47 -25.89 -21.74
C TYR A 548 -18.81 -26.66 -21.71
N GLY A 549 -19.95 -26.02 -21.98
CA GLY A 549 -21.27 -26.61 -21.99
C GLY A 549 -21.88 -26.84 -20.60
N LYS A 550 -21.29 -26.30 -19.52
CA LYS A 550 -21.84 -26.37 -18.15
C LYS A 550 -22.82 -25.23 -17.91
N VAL A 551 -23.94 -25.54 -17.27
CA VAL A 551 -24.96 -24.52 -16.93
C VAL A 551 -24.38 -23.51 -15.93
N ARG A 552 -24.54 -22.21 -16.23
CA ARG A 552 -24.05 -21.12 -15.38
C ARG A 552 -24.82 -21.07 -14.07
N LEU A 553 -24.12 -20.90 -12.95
CA LEU A 553 -24.76 -20.82 -11.63
C LEU A 553 -25.83 -19.74 -11.54
N ARG A 554 -25.63 -18.60 -12.23
CA ARG A 554 -26.59 -17.50 -12.28
C ARG A 554 -27.91 -17.93 -12.94
N ALA A 555 -27.84 -18.65 -14.05
CA ALA A 555 -29.03 -19.16 -14.73
C ALA A 555 -29.83 -20.11 -13.82
N ILE A 556 -29.16 -20.95 -13.04
CA ILE A 556 -29.81 -21.82 -12.05
C ILE A 556 -30.46 -21.00 -10.93
N PHE A 557 -29.75 -19.99 -10.41
CA PHE A 557 -30.23 -19.12 -9.35
C PHE A 557 -31.49 -18.34 -9.78
N ASP A 558 -31.47 -17.76 -10.99
CA ASP A 558 -32.60 -17.03 -11.55
C ASP A 558 -33.78 -17.97 -11.87
N PHE A 559 -33.52 -19.21 -12.36
CA PHE A 559 -34.52 -20.20 -12.63
C PHE A 559 -35.25 -20.72 -11.37
N LEU A 560 -34.53 -20.72 -10.23
CA LEU A 560 -35.08 -21.13 -8.92
C LEU A 560 -35.64 -19.92 -8.15
N GLU A 561 -35.94 -18.82 -8.84
CA GLU A 561 -36.57 -17.61 -8.28
C GLU A 561 -35.83 -17.07 -7.01
N GLN A 562 -34.52 -17.33 -6.93
CA GLN A 562 -33.66 -16.93 -5.81
C GLN A 562 -34.02 -17.61 -4.45
N GLU A 563 -34.74 -18.70 -4.47
CA GLU A 563 -35.14 -19.43 -3.27
C GLU A 563 -33.95 -20.01 -2.50
N TYR A 564 -32.87 -20.37 -3.21
CA TYR A 564 -31.64 -20.92 -2.63
C TYR A 564 -30.43 -20.02 -2.89
N SER A 565 -29.50 -19.94 -1.93
CA SER A 565 -28.29 -19.15 -2.09
C SER A 565 -27.33 -19.70 -3.15
N TYR A 566 -26.46 -18.83 -3.70
CA TYR A 566 -25.41 -19.25 -4.64
C TYR A 566 -24.50 -20.34 -4.08
N GLU A 567 -24.23 -20.32 -2.77
CA GLU A 567 -23.40 -21.34 -2.11
C GLU A 567 -24.09 -22.69 -2.05
N GLU A 568 -25.37 -22.73 -1.71
CA GLU A 568 -26.17 -23.97 -1.69
C GLU A 568 -26.27 -24.58 -3.07
N ILE A 569 -26.54 -23.78 -4.11
CA ILE A 569 -26.56 -24.24 -5.50
C ILE A 569 -25.18 -24.79 -5.89
N LYS A 570 -24.09 -24.12 -5.54
CA LYS A 570 -22.72 -24.54 -5.84
C LYS A 570 -22.37 -25.86 -5.14
N ARG A 571 -22.81 -26.06 -3.89
CA ARG A 571 -22.65 -27.33 -3.17
C ARG A 571 -23.39 -28.47 -3.88
N CYS A 572 -24.59 -28.21 -4.36
CA CYS A 572 -25.38 -29.21 -5.14
C CYS A 572 -24.68 -29.60 -6.44
N MET A 573 -23.99 -28.68 -7.13
CA MET A 573 -23.33 -28.97 -8.41
C MET A 573 -22.26 -30.08 -8.30
N VAL A 574 -21.65 -30.28 -7.14
CA VAL A 574 -20.69 -31.39 -6.87
C VAL A 574 -21.37 -32.78 -7.00
N PHE A 575 -22.66 -32.86 -6.80
CA PHE A 575 -23.44 -34.11 -6.81
C PHE A 575 -24.30 -34.27 -8.08
N ILE A 576 -24.13 -33.39 -9.05
CA ILE A 576 -24.93 -33.37 -10.30
C ILE A 576 -24.06 -33.65 -11.53
N SER A 577 -22.74 -33.55 -11.40
CA SER A 577 -21.75 -33.79 -12.46
C SER A 577 -21.71 -35.26 -12.91
#